data_4aa90a8e82b40e2519c80bfe91fa05d7
#
_entry.id   4aa90a8e82b40e2519c80bfe91fa05d7
#
_cell.length_a   1.000
_cell.length_b   1.000
_cell.length_c   1.000
_cell.angle_alpha   90.00
_cell.angle_beta   90.00
_cell.angle_gamma   90.00
#
_symmetry.space_group_name_H-M   'P 1'
#
loop_
_entity.id
_entity.type
_entity.pdbx_description
1 polymer ?
#
loop_
_entity_poly.entity_id
_entity_poly.type
_entity_poly.pdbx_seq_one_letter_code
_entity_poly.pdbx_strand_id
1 'polypeptide(L)'
;MKYHPIRMYLVNARQKLGFSQYRVALEMGVSHQHYNRIENGIIADSIQFKTILLLAYALDIPVQVIWDEEEKYQQSLINDKDDDI
;
A
#
# COMPACT_ATOMS: atom_id res chain seq x y z
N MET A 1 -17.41 8.24 10.82
CA MET A 1 -16.68 7.76 9.65
C MET A 1 -15.26 7.38 10.05
N LYS A 2 -14.85 6.18 9.73
CA LYS A 2 -13.51 5.74 10.11
C LYS A 2 -12.46 6.36 9.19
N TYR A 3 -11.41 6.88 9.79
CA TYR A 3 -10.26 7.39 9.06
C TYR A 3 -9.34 6.23 8.71
N HIS A 4 -8.97 6.14 7.43
CA HIS A 4 -8.00 5.15 6.96
C HIS A 4 -6.75 5.89 6.51
N PRO A 5 -5.64 5.68 7.18
CA PRO A 5 -4.41 6.40 6.82
C PRO A 5 -3.87 5.97 5.47
N ILE A 6 -3.14 6.88 4.84
CA ILE A 6 -2.40 6.59 3.61
C ILE A 6 -1.33 5.53 3.91
N ARG A 7 -1.11 4.63 2.95
CA ARG A 7 0.02 3.70 3.04
C ARG A 7 1.30 4.44 2.71
N MET A 8 1.85 5.15 3.71
CA MET A 8 3.02 6.00 3.50
C MET A 8 4.24 5.22 3.02
N TYR A 9 4.34 3.95 3.36
CA TYR A 9 5.47 3.15 2.89
C TYR A 9 5.47 3.04 1.35
N LEU A 10 4.30 3.05 0.72
CA LEU A 10 4.20 3.03 -0.75
C LEU A 10 4.59 4.39 -1.33
N VAL A 11 4.10 5.47 -0.72
CA VAL A 11 4.46 6.83 -1.14
C VAL A 11 5.98 7.01 -1.10
N ASN A 12 6.59 6.64 0.02
CA ASN A 12 8.04 6.78 0.20
C ASN A 12 8.81 5.95 -0.81
N ALA A 13 8.38 4.72 -1.03
CA ALA A 13 9.08 3.81 -1.96
C ALA A 13 9.04 4.33 -3.39
N ARG A 14 7.87 4.77 -3.87
CA ARG A 14 7.78 5.28 -5.24
C ARG A 14 8.51 6.61 -5.42
N GLN A 15 8.49 7.47 -4.40
CA GLN A 15 9.18 8.74 -4.48
C GLN A 15 10.69 8.56 -4.55
N LYS A 16 11.24 7.55 -3.89
CA LYS A 16 12.66 7.22 -4.01
C LYS A 16 13.05 6.87 -5.44
N LEU A 17 12.13 6.27 -6.19
CA LEU A 17 12.36 5.92 -7.59
C LEU A 17 12.01 7.08 -8.54
N GLY A 18 11.42 8.16 -8.03
CA GLY A 18 10.92 9.23 -8.87
C GLY A 18 9.67 8.85 -9.63
N PHE A 19 8.92 7.86 -9.15
CA PHE A 19 7.73 7.35 -9.84
C PHE A 19 6.48 8.08 -9.40
N SER A 20 5.62 8.40 -10.39
CA SER A 20 4.24 8.83 -10.12
C SER A 20 3.40 7.61 -9.76
N GLN A 21 2.20 7.86 -9.23
CA GLN A 21 1.21 6.79 -9.01
C GLN A 21 0.89 6.08 -10.33
N TYR A 22 0.76 6.84 -11.41
CA TYR A 22 0.48 6.28 -12.73
C TYR A 22 1.58 5.28 -13.14
N ARG A 23 2.84 5.66 -12.90
CA ARG A 23 3.97 4.79 -13.27
C ARG A 23 3.94 3.49 -12.49
N VAL A 24 3.66 3.55 -11.18
CA VAL A 24 3.58 2.32 -10.36
C VAL A 24 2.44 1.43 -10.86
N ALA A 25 1.28 2.03 -11.11
CA ALA A 25 0.14 1.26 -11.63
C ALA A 25 0.48 0.58 -12.95
N LEU A 26 1.17 1.29 -13.83
CA LEU A 26 1.61 0.75 -15.13
C LEU A 26 2.53 -0.46 -14.92
N GLU A 27 3.50 -0.34 -14.04
CA GLU A 27 4.45 -1.42 -13.76
C GLU A 27 3.77 -2.64 -13.12
N MET A 28 2.72 -2.40 -12.33
CA MET A 28 1.93 -3.47 -11.71
C MET A 28 0.95 -4.13 -12.69
N GLY A 29 0.62 -3.45 -13.78
CA GLY A 29 -0.40 -3.93 -14.71
C GLY A 29 -1.81 -3.72 -14.18
N VAL A 30 -2.03 -2.71 -13.34
CA VAL A 30 -3.36 -2.37 -12.80
C VAL A 30 -3.75 -0.96 -13.23
N SER A 31 -5.02 -0.60 -13.03
CA SER A 31 -5.47 0.76 -13.36
C SER A 31 -4.89 1.77 -12.37
N HIS A 32 -4.73 3.02 -12.84
CA HIS A 32 -4.28 4.11 -11.97
C HIS A 32 -5.22 4.30 -10.78
N GLN A 33 -6.53 4.20 -11.02
CA GLN A 33 -7.51 4.32 -9.94
C GLN A 33 -7.35 3.24 -8.89
N HIS A 34 -7.08 2.00 -9.32
CA HIS A 34 -6.90 0.89 -8.39
C HIS A 34 -5.68 1.11 -7.49
N TYR A 35 -4.54 1.48 -8.09
CA TYR A 35 -3.34 1.77 -7.30
C TYR A 35 -3.58 2.95 -6.35
N ASN A 36 -4.22 4.02 -6.86
CA ASN A 36 -4.51 5.20 -6.06
C ASN A 36 -5.30 4.84 -4.79
N ARG A 37 -6.30 3.97 -4.93
CA ARG A 37 -7.11 3.53 -3.79
C ARG A 37 -6.30 2.75 -2.77
N ILE A 38 -5.36 1.92 -3.24
CA ILE A 38 -4.47 1.17 -2.35
C ILE A 38 -3.59 2.14 -1.58
N GLU A 39 -2.91 3.05 -2.27
CA GLU A 39 -1.98 3.98 -1.63
C GLU A 39 -2.69 4.91 -0.65
N ASN A 40 -3.85 5.42 -1.03
CA ASN A 40 -4.57 6.41 -0.21
C ASN A 40 -5.42 5.79 0.90
N GLY A 41 -5.36 4.47 1.08
CA GLY A 41 -6.07 3.82 2.17
C GLY A 41 -7.56 3.67 1.96
N ILE A 42 -8.08 3.93 0.76
CA ILE A 42 -9.48 3.70 0.44
C ILE A 42 -9.76 2.19 0.45
N ILE A 43 -8.81 1.40 -0.07
CA ILE A 43 -8.80 -0.05 0.10
C ILE A 43 -7.88 -0.32 1.30
N ALA A 44 -8.46 -0.28 2.50
CA ALA A 44 -7.70 -0.38 3.75
C ALA A 44 -7.59 -1.82 4.25
N ASP A 45 -8.48 -2.70 3.80
CA ASP A 45 -8.43 -4.11 4.19
C ASP A 45 -7.13 -4.76 3.71
N SER A 46 -6.84 -5.94 4.24
CA SER A 46 -5.64 -6.67 3.83
C SER A 46 -5.65 -6.89 2.31
N ILE A 47 -4.56 -6.53 1.66
CA ILE A 47 -4.43 -6.72 0.22
C ILE A 47 -4.02 -8.16 -0.06
N GLN A 48 -4.37 -8.64 -1.25
CA GLN A 48 -4.07 -10.01 -1.65
C GLN A 48 -2.56 -10.20 -1.81
N PHE A 49 -2.11 -11.43 -1.60
CA PHE A 49 -0.69 -11.77 -1.77
C PHE A 49 -0.20 -11.42 -3.17
N LYS A 50 -1.03 -11.65 -4.19
CA LYS A 50 -0.67 -11.27 -5.56
C LYS A 50 -0.37 -9.78 -5.69
N THR A 51 -1.15 -8.92 -5.01
CA THR A 51 -0.92 -7.48 -5.02
C THR A 51 0.43 -7.15 -4.37
N ILE A 52 0.77 -7.84 -3.29
CA ILE A 52 2.07 -7.67 -2.63
C ILE A 52 3.21 -8.00 -3.58
N LEU A 53 3.09 -9.10 -4.33
CA LEU A 53 4.09 -9.47 -5.33
C LEU A 53 4.23 -8.41 -6.42
N LEU A 54 3.11 -7.88 -6.90
CA LEU A 54 3.12 -6.84 -7.93
C LEU A 54 3.75 -5.55 -7.42
N LEU A 55 3.46 -5.17 -6.18
CA LEU A 55 4.06 -3.99 -5.55
C LEU A 55 5.58 -4.16 -5.42
N ALA A 56 6.02 -5.32 -4.96
CA ALA A 56 7.44 -5.61 -4.81
C ALA A 56 8.16 -5.49 -6.15
N TYR A 57 7.55 -6.04 -7.20
CA TYR A 57 8.09 -5.95 -8.56
C TYR A 57 8.16 -4.49 -9.04
N ALA A 58 7.04 -3.77 -8.92
CA ALA A 58 6.93 -2.41 -9.45
C ALA A 58 7.86 -1.43 -8.73
N LEU A 59 8.05 -1.62 -7.43
CA LEU A 59 8.85 -0.71 -6.60
C LEU A 59 10.29 -1.18 -6.41
N ASP A 60 10.63 -2.33 -6.99
CA ASP A 60 11.97 -2.93 -6.87
C ASP A 60 12.39 -3.11 -5.41
N ILE A 61 11.50 -3.69 -4.62
CA ILE A 61 11.69 -3.93 -3.19
C ILE A 61 11.43 -5.41 -2.92
N PRO A 62 12.21 -6.04 -2.03
CA PRO A 62 11.94 -7.44 -1.67
C PRO A 62 10.53 -7.63 -1.12
N VAL A 63 9.90 -8.75 -1.49
CA VAL A 63 8.53 -9.08 -1.06
C VAL A 63 8.40 -9.02 0.45
N GLN A 64 9.41 -9.49 1.19
CA GLN A 64 9.37 -9.49 2.64
C GLN A 64 9.25 -8.09 3.22
N VAL A 65 9.90 -7.10 2.60
CA VAL A 65 9.81 -5.70 3.06
C VAL A 65 8.40 -5.17 2.89
N ILE A 66 7.78 -5.42 1.73
CA ILE A 66 6.39 -5.01 1.49
C ILE A 66 5.46 -5.71 2.49
N TRP A 67 5.67 -7.01 2.71
CA TRP A 67 4.87 -7.78 3.66
C TRP A 67 4.96 -7.18 5.07
N ASP A 68 6.18 -6.89 5.53
CA ASP A 68 6.40 -6.33 6.86
C ASP A 68 5.75 -4.97 7.02
N GLU A 69 5.84 -4.12 6.00
CA GLU A 69 5.24 -2.78 6.04
C GLU A 69 3.72 -2.86 6.01
N GLU A 70 3.16 -3.77 5.23
CA GLU A 70 1.70 -3.96 5.20
C GLU A 70 1.20 -4.51 6.54
N GLU A 71 1.97 -5.40 7.17
CA GLU A 71 1.63 -5.90 8.49
C GLU A 71 1.55 -4.76 9.50
N LYS A 72 2.52 -3.86 9.50
CA LYS A 72 2.51 -2.69 10.37
C LYS A 72 1.29 -1.80 10.11
N TYR A 73 0.96 -1.61 8.83
CA TYR A 73 -0.20 -0.81 8.45
C TYR A 73 -1.49 -1.44 8.99
N GLN A 74 -1.65 -2.75 8.82
CA GLN A 74 -2.83 -3.45 9.32
C GLN A 74 -2.90 -3.41 10.86
N GLN A 75 -1.76 -3.53 11.54
CA GLN A 75 -1.71 -3.42 12.99
C GLN A 75 -2.16 -2.05 13.47
N SER A 76 -1.77 -0.99 12.76
CA SER A 76 -2.20 0.36 13.13
C SER A 76 -3.72 0.52 13.01
N LEU A 77 -4.34 -0.10 12.01
CA LEU A 77 -5.79 -0.07 11.86
C LEU A 77 -6.50 -0.81 12.99
N ILE A 78 -5.95 -1.94 13.42
CA ILE A 78 -6.51 -2.72 14.53
C ILE A 78 -6.40 -1.93 15.83
N ASN A 79 -5.25 -1.30 16.08
CA ASN A 79 -5.03 -0.50 17.28
C ASN A 79 -6.00 0.69 17.33
N ASP A 80 -6.25 1.33 16.20
CA ASP A 80 -7.21 2.43 16.13
C ASP A 80 -8.62 1.96 16.46
N LYS A 81 -8.99 0.74 16.05
CA LYS A 81 -10.28 0.14 16.39
C LYS A 81 -10.41 -0.08 17.90
N ASP A 82 -9.34 -0.53 18.55
CA ASP A 82 -9.33 -0.79 19.99
C ASP A 82 -9.52 0.50 20.77
N ASP A 83 -9.01 1.61 20.27
CA ASP A 83 -9.14 2.91 20.90
C ASP A 83 -10.56 3.47 20.85
N ASP A 84 -11.39 2.94 19.97
CA ASP A 84 -12.79 3.37 19.80
C ASP A 84 -13.76 2.73 20.80
N ILE A 85 -13.27 1.84 21.65
CA ILE A 85 -14.12 1.13 22.61
C ILE A 85 -14.35 1.93 23.88
#